data_0a3501f6311e835a2f31b8ca97f5160c
#
_entry.id   0a3501f6311e835a2f31b8ca97f5160c
#
_cell.length_a   1.000
_cell.length_b   1.000
_cell.length_c   1.000
_cell.angle_alpha   90.00
_cell.angle_beta   90.00
_cell.angle_gamma   90.00
#
_symmetry.space_group_name_H-M   'P 1'
#
loop_
_entity.id
_entity.type
_entity.pdbx_description
1 polymer ?
#
loop_
_entity_poly.entity_id
_entity_poly.type
_entity_poly.pdbx_seq_one_letter_code
_entity_poly.pdbx_strand_id
1 'polypeptide(L)'
;KTTLSEALLYRTGEIRKLGRVDHGDAFLDTNSLEKARGITIFAHQALVEHGDLRLTLLDTPGHVDFAAETERVLCVLDYAILVVSGTDGVQGHTETLWRLLARYGVPTFIFVNKCDAAGFDREAILAQLRKRLSDAIYPLPAMEQSTEGSAVPLDAFAEDIATLDEEAMNDYLEHGALSVGRLRSMIAVRELFPVYFGSALK
;
A
#
# COMPACT_ATOMS: atom_id res chain seq x y z
N LYS A 1 10.74 1.12 2.08
CA LYS A 1 9.65 2.08 1.99
C LYS A 1 10.12 3.32 1.22
N THR A 2 11.06 4.12 1.71
CA THR A 2 11.58 5.32 1.03
C THR A 2 12.03 5.06 -0.41
N THR A 3 12.62 3.89 -0.69
CA THR A 3 12.95 3.47 -2.07
C THR A 3 11.71 3.39 -2.97
N LEU A 4 10.55 2.96 -2.44
CA LEU A 4 9.30 2.96 -3.20
C LEU A 4 8.82 4.39 -3.46
N SER A 5 8.90 5.26 -2.47
CA SER A 5 8.56 6.68 -2.60
C SER A 5 9.44 7.37 -3.65
N GLU A 6 10.75 7.13 -3.61
CA GLU A 6 11.72 7.61 -4.61
C GLU A 6 11.40 7.07 -6.03
N ALA A 7 11.04 5.78 -6.14
CA ALA A 7 10.69 5.17 -7.42
C ALA A 7 9.42 5.78 -8.02
N LEU A 8 8.42 6.09 -7.19
CA LEU A 8 7.20 6.79 -7.61
C LEU A 8 7.53 8.19 -8.13
N LEU A 9 8.28 8.99 -7.37
CA LEU A 9 8.69 10.34 -7.76
C LEU A 9 9.53 10.34 -9.06
N TYR A 10 10.40 9.36 -9.23
CA TYR A 10 11.19 9.24 -10.44
C TYR A 10 10.33 8.86 -11.66
N ARG A 11 9.40 7.91 -11.51
CA ARG A 11 8.53 7.46 -12.60
C ARG A 11 7.52 8.52 -13.05
N THR A 12 7.08 9.38 -12.14
CA THR A 12 6.20 10.51 -12.45
C THR A 12 6.95 11.74 -12.95
N GLY A 13 8.29 11.71 -12.94
CA GLY A 13 9.11 12.80 -13.46
C GLY A 13 9.36 13.94 -12.48
N GLU A 14 8.89 13.81 -11.23
CA GLU A 14 9.10 14.82 -10.18
C GLU A 14 10.58 14.96 -9.78
N ILE A 15 11.32 13.87 -9.86
CA ILE A 15 12.78 13.86 -9.67
C ILE A 15 13.48 13.31 -10.91
N ARG A 16 14.63 13.90 -11.24
CA ARG A 16 15.42 13.53 -12.44
C ARG A 16 16.33 12.33 -12.24
N LYS A 17 16.65 12.00 -11.01
CA LYS A 17 17.55 10.90 -10.64
C LYS A 17 16.91 10.10 -9.50
N LEU A 18 16.93 8.79 -9.65
CA LEU A 18 16.49 7.89 -8.58
C LEU A 18 17.52 7.91 -7.46
N GLY A 19 17.13 8.43 -6.30
CA GLY A 19 17.95 8.40 -5.09
C GLY A 19 17.91 7.03 -4.40
N ARG A 20 18.95 6.73 -3.63
CA ARG A 20 19.06 5.50 -2.84
C ARG A 20 19.37 5.83 -1.39
N VAL A 21 18.58 5.26 -0.49
CA VAL A 21 18.74 5.45 0.96
C VAL A 21 20.12 4.96 1.44
N ASP A 22 20.57 3.81 0.93
CA ASP A 22 21.88 3.21 1.24
C ASP A 22 23.08 4.02 0.73
N HIS A 23 22.88 4.90 -0.25
CA HIS A 23 23.90 5.84 -0.74
C HIS A 23 23.78 7.24 -0.10
N GLY A 24 22.73 7.50 0.68
CA GLY A 24 22.48 8.79 1.32
C GLY A 24 22.11 9.92 0.34
N ASP A 25 21.69 9.57 -0.88
CA ASP A 25 21.30 10.53 -1.93
C ASP A 25 19.81 10.52 -2.24
N ALA A 26 18.97 9.89 -1.38
CA ALA A 26 17.53 9.93 -1.51
C ALA A 26 16.99 11.38 -1.38
N PHE A 27 16.07 11.74 -2.27
CA PHE A 27 15.48 13.08 -2.35
C PHE A 27 14.67 13.42 -1.09
N LEU A 28 13.93 12.43 -0.57
CA LEU A 28 13.08 12.59 0.61
C LEU A 28 13.89 12.66 1.91
N ASP A 29 15.03 11.99 2.02
CA ASP A 29 15.86 12.02 3.23
C ASP A 29 16.72 13.30 3.26
N THR A 30 16.14 14.42 3.66
CA THR A 30 16.81 15.74 3.68
C THR A 30 17.66 15.96 4.92
N ASN A 31 17.35 15.27 6.03
CA ASN A 31 17.99 15.45 7.31
C ASN A 31 19.32 14.68 7.41
N SER A 32 20.37 15.29 7.93
CA SER A 32 21.67 14.68 8.11
C SER A 32 21.68 13.45 9.03
N LEU A 33 20.80 13.44 10.04
CA LEU A 33 20.64 12.29 10.94
C LEU A 33 19.99 11.10 10.26
N GLU A 34 19.02 11.33 9.38
CA GLU A 34 18.37 10.29 8.56
C GLU A 34 19.38 9.66 7.61
N LYS A 35 20.17 10.49 6.92
CA LYS A 35 21.26 10.03 6.04
C LYS A 35 22.31 9.23 6.79
N ALA A 36 22.72 9.68 7.97
CA ALA A 36 23.74 9.01 8.78
C ALA A 36 23.24 7.66 9.33
N ARG A 37 21.93 7.51 9.59
CA ARG A 37 21.33 6.29 10.14
C ARG A 37 20.70 5.39 9.07
N GLY A 38 20.47 5.89 7.85
CA GLY A 38 19.78 5.17 6.77
C GLY A 38 18.31 4.86 7.09
N ILE A 39 17.65 5.68 7.92
CA ILE A 39 16.25 5.52 8.31
C ILE A 39 15.53 6.86 8.30
N THR A 40 14.24 6.85 7.93
CA THR A 40 13.37 8.02 8.02
C THR A 40 12.98 8.27 9.48
N ILE A 41 13.17 9.49 9.96
CA ILE A 41 12.86 9.93 11.33
C ILE A 41 11.63 10.83 11.34
N PHE A 42 11.52 11.73 10.38
CA PHE A 42 10.42 12.68 10.22
C PHE A 42 9.53 12.27 9.03
N ALA A 43 8.28 12.74 9.04
CA ALA A 43 7.42 12.61 7.87
C ALA A 43 7.87 13.58 6.78
N HIS A 44 8.10 13.07 5.58
CA HIS A 44 8.46 13.88 4.41
C HIS A 44 7.30 13.95 3.44
N GLN A 45 7.10 15.13 2.86
CA GLN A 45 6.04 15.39 1.91
C GLN A 45 6.61 15.59 0.51
N ALA A 46 5.97 14.98 -0.49
CA ALA A 46 6.22 15.25 -1.89
C ALA A 46 4.91 15.28 -2.67
N LEU A 47 4.85 16.13 -3.70
CA LEU A 47 3.76 16.12 -4.65
C LEU A 47 4.08 15.12 -5.75
N VAL A 48 3.09 14.32 -6.15
CA VAL A 48 3.17 13.37 -7.25
C VAL A 48 2.04 13.67 -8.23
N GLU A 49 2.37 13.88 -9.50
CA GLU A 49 1.40 14.09 -10.56
C GLU A 49 1.49 12.95 -11.59
N HIS A 50 0.35 12.35 -11.91
CA HIS A 50 0.27 11.29 -12.92
C HIS A 50 -1.05 11.38 -13.69
N GLY A 51 -0.99 11.79 -14.95
CA GLY A 51 -2.19 12.13 -15.73
C GLY A 51 -3.00 13.24 -15.03
N ASP A 52 -4.27 12.98 -14.78
CA ASP A 52 -5.16 13.92 -14.07
C ASP A 52 -5.10 13.74 -12.52
N LEU A 53 -4.35 12.78 -12.03
CA LEU A 53 -4.23 12.50 -10.63
C LEU A 53 -3.12 13.35 -10.00
N ARG A 54 -3.45 14.07 -8.92
CA ARG A 54 -2.52 14.79 -8.08
C ARG A 54 -2.56 14.20 -6.67
N LEU A 55 -1.43 13.73 -6.18
CA LEU A 55 -1.27 13.11 -4.87
C LEU A 55 -0.27 13.91 -4.03
N THR A 56 -0.56 14.06 -2.74
CA THR A 56 0.42 14.44 -1.74
C THR A 56 0.94 13.17 -1.06
N LEU A 57 2.15 12.76 -1.43
CA LEU A 57 2.81 11.61 -0.83
C LEU A 57 3.41 12.01 0.52
N LEU A 58 3.05 11.29 1.59
CA LEU A 58 3.63 11.46 2.92
C LEU A 58 4.46 10.21 3.25
N ASP A 59 5.79 10.31 3.15
CA ASP A 59 6.70 9.23 3.57
C ASP A 59 6.92 9.33 5.09
N THR A 60 6.38 8.37 5.84
CA THR A 60 6.38 8.37 7.30
C THR A 60 7.52 7.51 7.87
N PRO A 61 7.99 7.76 9.10
CA PRO A 61 8.94 6.87 9.75
C PRO A 61 8.44 5.41 9.79
N GLY A 62 9.36 4.47 9.59
CA GLY A 62 9.06 3.03 9.64
C GLY A 62 9.55 2.35 10.91
N HIS A 63 10.24 3.06 11.81
CA HIS A 63 10.80 2.50 13.04
C HIS A 63 9.88 2.74 14.23
N VAL A 64 9.80 1.78 15.15
CA VAL A 64 8.92 1.84 16.32
C VAL A 64 9.17 3.07 17.22
N ASP A 65 10.42 3.53 17.31
CA ASP A 65 10.80 4.68 18.12
C ASP A 65 10.16 5.99 17.64
N PHE A 66 9.70 6.03 16.39
CA PHE A 66 9.07 7.20 15.77
C PHE A 66 7.57 7.00 15.51
N ALA A 67 6.93 6.07 16.22
CA ALA A 67 5.50 5.78 16.06
C ALA A 67 4.60 7.01 16.30
N ALA A 68 4.98 7.88 17.22
CA ALA A 68 4.24 9.13 17.50
C ALA A 68 4.24 10.09 16.30
N GLU A 69 5.35 10.16 15.55
CA GLU A 69 5.41 10.96 14.32
C GLU A 69 4.53 10.36 13.22
N THR A 70 4.53 9.05 13.09
CA THR A 70 3.63 8.35 12.16
C THR A 70 2.17 8.59 12.54
N GLU A 71 1.81 8.47 13.83
CA GLU A 71 0.42 8.66 14.29
C GLU A 71 -0.11 10.07 13.99
N ARG A 72 0.71 11.11 14.09
CA ARG A 72 0.32 12.48 13.73
C ARG A 72 -0.09 12.65 12.27
N VAL A 73 0.49 11.84 11.38
CA VAL A 73 0.18 11.89 9.95
C VAL A 73 -1.12 11.15 9.63
N LEU A 74 -1.48 10.11 10.39
CA LEU A 74 -2.63 9.26 10.08
C LEU A 74 -3.96 10.04 10.02
N CYS A 75 -4.11 11.10 10.82
CA CYS A 75 -5.34 11.89 10.87
C CYS A 75 -5.61 12.75 9.62
N VAL A 76 -4.63 12.89 8.71
CA VAL A 76 -4.75 13.68 7.47
C VAL A 76 -4.68 12.82 6.21
N LEU A 77 -4.59 11.50 6.35
CA LEU A 77 -4.51 10.59 5.21
C LEU A 77 -5.89 10.30 4.63
N ASP A 78 -6.03 10.44 3.31
CA ASP A 78 -7.17 9.90 2.57
C ASP A 78 -7.01 8.39 2.36
N TYR A 79 -5.77 7.94 2.10
CA TYR A 79 -5.40 6.53 1.87
C TYR A 79 -4.03 6.23 2.44
N ALA A 80 -3.78 4.97 2.74
CA ALA A 80 -2.46 4.49 3.15
C ALA A 80 -1.98 3.34 2.27
N ILE A 81 -0.67 3.29 2.02
CA ILE A 81 0.02 2.13 1.46
C ILE A 81 0.89 1.53 2.55
N LEU A 82 0.46 0.40 3.10
CA LEU A 82 1.23 -0.37 4.08
C LEU A 82 2.27 -1.22 3.34
N VAL A 83 3.53 -0.85 3.47
CA VAL A 83 4.64 -1.56 2.81
C VAL A 83 5.16 -2.67 3.70
N VAL A 84 5.12 -3.90 3.22
CA VAL A 84 5.59 -5.11 3.89
C VAL A 84 6.76 -5.71 3.11
N SER A 85 7.78 -6.20 3.80
CA SER A 85 8.89 -6.91 3.15
C SER A 85 8.45 -8.33 2.76
N GLY A 86 8.65 -8.72 1.51
CA GLY A 86 8.33 -10.06 1.02
C GLY A 86 9.18 -11.17 1.64
N THR A 87 10.35 -10.83 2.18
CA THR A 87 11.26 -11.78 2.85
C THR A 87 11.08 -11.81 4.36
N ASP A 88 10.82 -10.64 4.98
CA ASP A 88 10.72 -10.54 6.45
C ASP A 88 9.28 -10.74 6.94
N GLY A 89 8.31 -10.55 6.05
CA GLY A 89 6.89 -10.72 6.33
C GLY A 89 6.30 -9.67 7.27
N VAL A 90 5.19 -10.04 7.90
CA VAL A 90 4.48 -9.19 8.87
C VAL A 90 5.26 -9.15 10.18
N GLN A 91 5.74 -7.97 10.55
CA GLN A 91 6.46 -7.73 11.80
C GLN A 91 5.51 -7.16 12.87
N GLY A 92 5.91 -7.18 14.15
CA GLY A 92 5.09 -6.61 15.23
C GLY A 92 4.73 -5.14 15.01
N HIS A 93 5.65 -4.36 14.43
CA HIS A 93 5.39 -2.97 14.06
C HIS A 93 4.34 -2.84 12.94
N THR A 94 4.33 -3.78 11.98
CA THR A 94 3.30 -3.83 10.92
C THR A 94 1.90 -3.98 11.53
N GLU A 95 1.75 -4.86 12.52
CA GLU A 95 0.48 -5.04 13.24
C GLU A 95 0.07 -3.80 14.03
N THR A 96 1.04 -3.09 14.60
CA THR A 96 0.77 -1.83 15.31
C THR A 96 0.26 -0.76 14.35
N LEU A 97 0.91 -0.59 13.20
CA LEU A 97 0.45 0.34 12.16
C LEU A 97 -0.92 -0.06 11.62
N TRP A 98 -1.16 -1.35 11.40
CA TRP A 98 -2.46 -1.87 10.96
C TRP A 98 -3.60 -1.48 11.90
N ARG A 99 -3.38 -1.65 13.22
CA ARG A 99 -4.36 -1.25 14.25
C ARG A 99 -4.58 0.26 14.31
N LEU A 100 -3.53 1.04 14.13
CA LEU A 100 -3.64 2.50 14.07
C LEU A 100 -4.43 2.94 12.83
N LEU A 101 -4.13 2.40 11.65
CA LEU A 101 -4.89 2.67 10.43
C LEU A 101 -6.38 2.30 10.58
N ALA A 102 -6.68 1.21 11.27
CA ALA A 102 -8.07 0.84 11.59
C ALA A 102 -8.73 1.83 12.54
N ARG A 103 -8.01 2.26 13.59
CA ARG A 103 -8.50 3.24 14.57
C ARG A 103 -8.84 4.60 13.94
N TYR A 104 -8.04 5.02 12.96
CA TYR A 104 -8.27 6.28 12.23
C TYR A 104 -9.17 6.12 11.01
N GLY A 105 -9.67 4.91 10.73
CA GLY A 105 -10.56 4.64 9.60
C GLY A 105 -9.90 4.84 8.22
N VAL A 106 -8.56 4.78 8.12
CA VAL A 106 -7.84 5.06 6.88
C VAL A 106 -7.92 3.89 5.92
N PRO A 107 -8.52 4.05 4.72
CA PRO A 107 -8.51 3.04 3.67
C PRO A 107 -7.08 2.61 3.33
N THR A 108 -6.82 1.29 3.25
CA THR A 108 -5.45 0.81 3.23
C THR A 108 -5.21 -0.17 2.09
N PHE A 109 -4.20 0.13 1.28
CA PHE A 109 -3.61 -0.79 0.31
C PHE A 109 -2.36 -1.43 0.92
N ILE A 110 -2.04 -2.65 0.52
CA ILE A 110 -0.83 -3.34 0.95
C ILE A 110 0.12 -3.49 -0.25
N PHE A 111 1.38 -3.13 -0.06
CA PHE A 111 2.42 -3.36 -1.05
C PHE A 111 3.50 -4.27 -0.47
N VAL A 112 3.58 -5.50 -1.00
CA VAL A 112 4.65 -6.44 -0.66
C VAL A 112 5.85 -6.13 -1.53
N ASN A 113 6.89 -5.60 -0.91
CA ASN A 113 8.12 -5.16 -1.56
C ASN A 113 9.22 -6.21 -1.48
N LYS A 114 10.25 -6.10 -2.30
CA LYS A 114 11.39 -7.01 -2.41
C LYS A 114 11.00 -8.42 -2.92
N CYS A 115 10.02 -8.50 -3.78
CA CYS A 115 9.59 -9.78 -4.36
C CYS A 115 10.63 -10.42 -5.30
N ASP A 116 11.70 -9.68 -5.64
CA ASP A 116 12.85 -10.15 -6.40
C ASP A 116 13.97 -10.76 -5.53
N ALA A 117 13.84 -10.69 -4.22
CA ALA A 117 14.83 -11.23 -3.29
C ALA A 117 14.73 -12.76 -3.18
N ALA A 118 15.87 -13.41 -2.96
CA ALA A 118 15.91 -14.84 -2.70
C ALA A 118 15.09 -15.19 -1.44
N GLY A 119 14.29 -16.24 -1.52
CA GLY A 119 13.43 -16.69 -0.41
C GLY A 119 12.04 -16.02 -0.39
N PHE A 120 11.70 -15.18 -1.36
CA PHE A 120 10.32 -14.69 -1.49
C PHE A 120 9.37 -15.82 -1.89
N ASP A 121 8.30 -15.98 -1.14
CA ASP A 121 7.20 -16.90 -1.40
C ASP A 121 5.86 -16.14 -1.30
N ARG A 122 5.20 -15.99 -2.45
CA ARG A 122 3.97 -15.20 -2.58
C ARG A 122 2.82 -15.77 -1.75
N GLU A 123 2.65 -17.09 -1.80
CA GLU A 123 1.55 -17.77 -1.11
C GLU A 123 1.75 -17.75 0.40
N ALA A 124 2.97 -17.99 0.87
CA ALA A 124 3.32 -17.92 2.29
C ALA A 124 3.09 -16.51 2.85
N ILE A 125 3.49 -15.46 2.13
CA ILE A 125 3.28 -14.07 2.54
C ILE A 125 1.79 -13.71 2.55
N LEU A 126 1.02 -14.11 1.55
CA LEU A 126 -0.42 -13.86 1.49
C LEU A 126 -1.15 -14.53 2.65
N ALA A 127 -0.83 -15.78 2.94
CA ALA A 127 -1.36 -16.50 4.09
C ALA A 127 -1.01 -15.81 5.42
N GLN A 128 0.23 -15.30 5.55
CA GLN A 128 0.66 -14.57 6.73
C GLN A 128 -0.10 -13.24 6.90
N LEU A 129 -0.28 -12.47 5.81
CA LEU A 129 -1.04 -11.23 5.80
C LEU A 129 -2.48 -11.48 6.24
N ARG A 130 -3.13 -12.49 5.67
CA ARG A 130 -4.51 -12.87 6.02
C ARG A 130 -4.61 -13.27 7.49
N LYS A 131 -3.74 -14.15 7.96
CA LYS A 131 -3.76 -14.64 9.35
C LYS A 131 -3.51 -13.55 10.39
N ARG A 132 -2.64 -12.56 10.10
CA ARG A 132 -2.18 -11.58 11.10
C ARG A 132 -2.83 -10.23 11.00
N LEU A 133 -3.37 -9.86 9.84
CA LEU A 133 -3.97 -8.54 9.61
C LEU A 133 -5.47 -8.63 9.33
N SER A 134 -5.90 -9.27 8.25
CA SER A 134 -7.32 -9.43 7.90
C SER A 134 -7.52 -10.51 6.85
N ASP A 135 -8.56 -11.34 6.99
CA ASP A 135 -8.96 -12.32 5.98
C ASP A 135 -9.43 -11.65 4.66
N ALA A 136 -9.86 -10.39 4.72
CA ALA A 136 -10.31 -9.60 3.57
C ALA A 136 -9.15 -9.01 2.71
N ILE A 137 -7.95 -9.60 2.76
CA ILE A 137 -6.80 -9.22 1.94
C ILE A 137 -6.77 -10.06 0.65
N TYR A 138 -6.90 -9.40 -0.50
CA TYR A 138 -6.91 -10.05 -1.80
C TYR A 138 -5.97 -9.38 -2.80
N PRO A 139 -5.24 -10.18 -3.62
CA PRO A 139 -4.48 -9.65 -4.73
C PRO A 139 -5.45 -9.12 -5.79
N LEU A 140 -5.34 -7.84 -6.12
CA LEU A 140 -6.12 -7.24 -7.20
C LEU A 140 -5.27 -6.99 -8.43
N PRO A 141 -5.85 -7.06 -9.64
CA PRO A 141 -5.17 -6.69 -10.88
C PRO A 141 -4.93 -5.17 -10.94
N ALA A 142 -4.04 -4.74 -11.82
CA ALA A 142 -3.92 -3.33 -12.18
C ALA A 142 -5.18 -2.86 -12.94
N MET A 143 -5.71 -1.70 -12.58
CA MET A 143 -6.97 -1.17 -13.12
C MET A 143 -6.78 0.18 -13.81
N GLU A 144 -5.65 0.37 -14.51
CA GLU A 144 -5.21 1.68 -15.05
C GLU A 144 -6.19 2.35 -16.00
N GLN A 145 -7.04 1.60 -16.71
CA GLN A 145 -7.99 2.14 -17.68
C GLN A 145 -9.45 1.78 -17.38
N SER A 146 -9.73 1.38 -16.16
CA SER A 146 -11.07 0.93 -15.77
C SER A 146 -11.94 2.11 -15.33
N THR A 147 -13.19 2.16 -15.82
CA THR A 147 -14.23 3.08 -15.35
C THR A 147 -14.99 2.47 -14.18
N GLU A 148 -15.78 3.27 -13.46
CA GLU A 148 -16.54 2.80 -12.29
C GLU A 148 -17.43 1.59 -12.56
N GLY A 149 -18.06 1.54 -13.75
CA GLY A 149 -18.92 0.43 -14.16
C GLY A 149 -18.17 -0.76 -14.78
N SER A 150 -16.83 -0.68 -14.95
CA SER A 150 -16.08 -1.78 -15.54
C SER A 150 -16.03 -2.97 -14.59
N ALA A 151 -16.27 -4.20 -15.14
CA ALA A 151 -16.03 -5.44 -14.42
C ALA A 151 -14.52 -5.62 -14.16
N VAL A 152 -14.18 -6.10 -12.97
CA VAL A 152 -12.79 -6.37 -12.59
C VAL A 152 -12.51 -7.86 -12.78
N PRO A 153 -11.43 -8.23 -13.48
CA PRO A 153 -11.05 -9.65 -13.65
C PRO A 153 -10.44 -10.19 -12.34
N LEU A 154 -11.29 -10.59 -11.40
CA LEU A 154 -10.90 -11.09 -10.08
C LEU A 154 -10.63 -12.61 -10.09
N ASP A 155 -10.86 -13.28 -11.22
CA ASP A 155 -10.65 -14.71 -11.40
C ASP A 155 -11.27 -15.54 -10.24
N ALA A 156 -10.44 -16.35 -9.58
CA ALA A 156 -10.88 -17.21 -8.48
C ALA A 156 -11.32 -16.47 -7.21
N PHE A 157 -11.10 -15.15 -7.10
CA PHE A 157 -11.40 -14.38 -5.88
C PHE A 157 -12.72 -13.60 -5.94
N ALA A 158 -13.41 -13.61 -7.08
CA ALA A 158 -14.63 -12.81 -7.24
C ALA A 158 -15.73 -13.20 -6.25
N GLU A 159 -15.98 -14.49 -6.09
CA GLU A 159 -16.96 -15.01 -5.14
C GLU A 159 -16.56 -14.76 -3.69
N ASP A 160 -15.31 -15.03 -3.33
CA ASP A 160 -14.79 -14.79 -1.99
C ASP A 160 -14.94 -13.31 -1.59
N ILE A 161 -14.58 -12.39 -2.50
CA ILE A 161 -14.71 -10.94 -2.25
C ILE A 161 -16.19 -10.55 -2.15
N ALA A 162 -17.07 -11.13 -2.97
CA ALA A 162 -18.50 -10.86 -2.91
C ALA A 162 -19.11 -11.25 -1.56
N THR A 163 -18.60 -12.29 -0.88
CA THR A 163 -19.08 -12.71 0.44
C THR A 163 -18.78 -11.71 1.56
N LEU A 164 -17.88 -10.74 1.34
CA LEU A 164 -17.51 -9.76 2.36
C LEU A 164 -18.57 -8.67 2.59
N ASP A 165 -19.45 -8.45 1.60
CA ASP A 165 -20.47 -7.39 1.63
C ASP A 165 -21.75 -7.83 0.91
N GLU A 166 -22.93 -7.50 1.49
CA GLU A 166 -24.22 -7.92 0.95
C GLU A 166 -24.53 -7.34 -0.44
N GLU A 167 -24.18 -6.07 -0.66
CA GLU A 167 -24.38 -5.43 -1.95
C GLU A 167 -23.42 -5.97 -3.00
N ALA A 168 -22.18 -6.30 -2.60
CA ALA A 168 -21.22 -6.97 -3.49
C ALA A 168 -21.70 -8.37 -3.89
N MET A 169 -22.30 -9.11 -2.98
CA MET A 169 -22.89 -10.41 -3.29
C MET A 169 -24.06 -10.28 -4.28
N ASN A 170 -24.93 -9.30 -4.10
CA ASN A 170 -26.03 -9.05 -5.02
C ASN A 170 -25.50 -8.67 -6.41
N ASP A 171 -24.53 -7.77 -6.50
CA ASP A 171 -23.88 -7.41 -7.78
C ASP A 171 -23.27 -8.63 -8.48
N TYR A 172 -22.60 -9.50 -7.71
CA TYR A 172 -21.99 -10.72 -8.25
C TYR A 172 -23.04 -11.72 -8.73
N LEU A 173 -24.11 -11.94 -8.01
CA LEU A 173 -25.19 -12.84 -8.41
C LEU A 173 -25.93 -12.34 -9.66
N GLU A 174 -26.08 -11.02 -9.82
CA GLU A 174 -26.77 -10.42 -10.96
C GLU A 174 -25.90 -10.36 -12.24
N HIS A 175 -24.60 -10.07 -12.09
CA HIS A 175 -23.74 -9.76 -13.22
C HIS A 175 -22.59 -10.77 -13.42
N GLY A 176 -22.36 -11.69 -12.48
CA GLY A 176 -21.24 -12.64 -12.50
C GLY A 176 -19.87 -12.01 -12.28
N ALA A 177 -19.83 -10.71 -11.89
CA ALA A 177 -18.60 -9.95 -11.70
C ALA A 177 -18.83 -8.78 -10.73
N LEU A 178 -17.72 -8.27 -10.15
CA LEU A 178 -17.74 -7.05 -9.34
C LEU A 178 -17.21 -5.87 -10.17
N SER A 179 -17.86 -4.71 -10.02
CA SER A 179 -17.43 -3.48 -10.68
C SER A 179 -16.31 -2.78 -9.90
N VAL A 180 -15.54 -1.93 -10.62
CA VAL A 180 -14.53 -1.05 -9.98
C VAL A 180 -15.17 -0.18 -8.91
N GLY A 181 -16.37 0.38 -9.16
CA GLY A 181 -17.10 1.20 -8.20
C GLY A 181 -17.41 0.45 -6.91
N ARG A 182 -17.86 -0.82 -7.02
CA ARG A 182 -18.13 -1.67 -5.85
C ARG A 182 -16.87 -1.91 -5.03
N LEU A 183 -15.78 -2.35 -5.67
CA LEU A 183 -14.51 -2.58 -4.98
C LEU A 183 -13.99 -1.31 -4.31
N ARG A 184 -14.10 -0.15 -4.98
CA ARG A 184 -13.72 1.14 -4.40
C ARG A 184 -14.50 1.46 -3.13
N SER A 185 -15.82 1.24 -3.14
CA SER A 185 -16.66 1.44 -1.96
C SER A 185 -16.24 0.54 -0.79
N MET A 186 -16.01 -0.76 -1.03
CA MET A 186 -15.54 -1.71 -0.03
C MET A 186 -14.15 -1.32 0.55
N ILE A 187 -13.25 -0.84 -0.30
CA ILE A 187 -11.93 -0.36 0.14
C ILE A 187 -12.08 0.88 1.01
N ALA A 188 -12.96 1.82 0.63
CA ALA A 188 -13.17 3.07 1.35
C ALA A 188 -13.68 2.86 2.77
N VAL A 189 -14.52 1.84 3.00
CA VAL A 189 -15.04 1.47 4.33
C VAL A 189 -14.21 0.40 5.04
N ARG A 190 -13.07 -0.01 4.46
CA ARG A 190 -12.14 -1.00 5.02
C ARG A 190 -12.69 -2.43 5.14
N GLU A 191 -13.55 -2.81 4.25
CA GLU A 191 -14.06 -4.19 4.10
C GLU A 191 -13.22 -5.01 3.13
N LEU A 192 -12.47 -4.36 2.25
CA LEU A 192 -11.54 -5.00 1.31
C LEU A 192 -10.17 -4.32 1.38
N PHE A 193 -9.10 -5.11 1.37
CA PHE A 193 -7.72 -4.63 1.40
C PHE A 193 -6.93 -5.17 0.20
N PRO A 194 -6.73 -4.36 -0.85
CA PRO A 194 -5.94 -4.77 -2.00
C PRO A 194 -4.48 -5.00 -1.63
N VAL A 195 -3.92 -6.12 -2.12
CA VAL A 195 -2.50 -6.39 -2.01
C VAL A 195 -1.84 -6.47 -3.39
N TYR A 196 -0.72 -5.78 -3.53
CA TYR A 196 0.12 -5.76 -4.72
C TYR A 196 1.53 -6.25 -4.37
N PHE A 197 2.17 -6.89 -5.34
CA PHE A 197 3.49 -7.48 -5.19
C PHE A 197 4.46 -6.86 -6.17
N GLY A 198 5.66 -6.50 -5.70
CA GLY A 198 6.65 -5.87 -6.57
C GLY A 198 8.01 -5.68 -5.92
N SER A 199 8.89 -4.99 -6.64
CA SER A 199 10.19 -4.55 -6.14
C SER A 199 10.38 -3.07 -6.45
N ALA A 200 10.61 -2.28 -5.41
CA ALA A 200 10.88 -0.84 -5.56
C ALA A 200 12.25 -0.55 -6.20
N LEU A 201 13.12 -1.55 -6.37
CA LEU A 201 14.43 -1.43 -7.02
C LEU A 201 14.39 -1.76 -8.52
N LYS A 202 13.32 -2.32 -9.03
CA LYS A 202 13.08 -2.69 -10.43
C LYS A 202 11.87 -1.99 -10.99
#